data_d6ea70411c87268ffcb6c0128a7b865a
#
_entry.id   d6ea70411c87268ffcb6c0128a7b865a
#
_cell.length_a   1.000
_cell.length_b   1.000
_cell.length_c   1.000
_cell.angle_alpha   90.00
_cell.angle_beta   90.00
_cell.angle_gamma   90.00
#
_symmetry.space_group_name_H-M   'P 1'
#
loop_
_entity.id
_entity.type
_entity.pdbx_description
1 polymer ?
#
loop_
_entity_poly.entity_id
_entity_poly.type
_entity_poly.pdbx_seq_one_letter_code
_entity_poly.pdbx_strand_id
1 'polypeptide(L)'
;EKLLTELNLRYLALVLNRNQAYRTESVRPLRDVSLPRYYAAALLCFLFFSSGVSALPFAAGRSRVLGALLAAEGGSRTRQLFAEYVAYFLLQVLACLPLIVILREKFPGILPVLCTATAFQFLLYELATGLLAGAFLQLLAGITVSFVSGCFYPLAFFPDSWQRVSRALPSGQCFSYLQNLTAGSSVEALLWQGAGLLFFALLFLLLAALCRAGRRQV
;
A
#
# COMPACT_ATOMS: atom_id res chain seq x y z
N GLU A 1 27.77 3.90 28.76
CA GLU A 1 26.56 4.19 27.92
C GLU A 1 26.42 5.70 27.64
N LYS A 2 26.46 6.59 28.65
CA LYS A 2 26.36 8.04 28.44
C LYS A 2 27.41 8.60 27.48
N LEU A 3 28.65 8.12 27.56
CA LEU A 3 29.76 8.56 26.71
C LEU A 3 29.56 8.15 25.24
N LEU A 4 29.01 6.97 24.98
CA LEU A 4 28.70 6.46 23.64
C LEU A 4 27.54 7.25 23.00
N THR A 5 26.54 7.60 23.80
CA THR A 5 25.41 8.43 23.35
C THR A 5 25.87 9.84 23.00
N GLU A 6 26.74 10.42 23.81
CA GLU A 6 27.29 11.75 23.57
C GLU A 6 28.23 11.81 22.36
N LEU A 7 29.00 10.74 22.13
CA LEU A 7 29.86 10.59 20.95
C LEU A 7 29.03 10.44 19.66
N ASN A 8 27.96 9.65 19.71
CA ASN A 8 27.03 9.49 18.59
C ASN A 8 26.31 10.80 18.28
N LEU A 9 25.85 11.54 19.28
CA LEU A 9 25.22 12.85 19.09
C LEU A 9 26.19 13.87 18.49
N ARG A 10 27.45 13.90 18.95
CA ARG A 10 28.50 14.76 18.37
C ARG A 10 28.84 14.37 16.93
N TYR A 11 28.92 13.07 16.64
CA TYR A 11 29.15 12.58 15.28
C TYR A 11 27.99 12.94 14.35
N LEU A 12 26.76 12.75 14.79
CA LEU A 12 25.56 13.16 14.06
C LEU A 12 25.52 14.69 13.83
N ALA A 13 25.86 15.47 14.83
CA ALA A 13 25.94 16.92 14.73
C ALA A 13 27.06 17.36 13.75
N LEU A 14 28.20 16.69 13.74
CA LEU A 14 29.31 16.95 12.80
C LEU A 14 28.94 16.57 11.37
N VAL A 15 28.29 15.43 11.16
CA VAL A 15 27.81 14.99 9.84
C VAL A 15 26.72 15.91 9.31
N LEU A 16 25.78 16.32 10.17
CA LEU A 16 24.75 17.28 9.83
C LEU A 16 25.33 18.67 9.55
N ASN A 17 26.33 19.12 10.30
CA ASN A 17 26.97 20.43 10.12
C ASN A 17 27.87 20.46 8.88
N ARG A 18 28.51 19.36 8.50
CA ARG A 18 29.30 19.24 7.27
C ARG A 18 28.42 19.28 6.00
N ASN A 19 27.14 18.95 6.11
CA ASN A 19 26.17 19.02 5.04
C ASN A 19 25.35 20.33 5.05
N GLN A 20 25.71 21.34 5.82
CA GLN A 20 25.03 22.64 5.89
C GLN A 20 25.19 23.52 4.63
N ALA A 21 25.79 23.03 3.57
CA ALA A 21 25.56 23.61 2.22
C ALA A 21 24.15 23.34 1.69
N TYR A 22 23.37 22.49 2.35
CA TYR A 22 21.94 22.34 2.11
C TYR A 22 21.23 23.46 2.85
N ARG A 23 20.77 24.44 2.04
CA ARG A 23 19.84 25.49 2.40
C ARG A 23 18.81 24.91 3.36
N THR A 24 18.77 25.38 4.58
CA THR A 24 17.68 25.14 5.51
C THR A 24 16.44 25.87 5.00
N GLU A 25 15.86 25.37 3.91
CA GLU A 25 14.45 25.62 3.68
C GLU A 25 13.77 24.97 4.88
N SER A 26 13.06 25.79 5.62
CA SER A 26 12.31 25.40 6.80
C SER A 26 11.60 24.08 6.52
N VAL A 27 12.22 22.97 6.92
CA VAL A 27 11.54 21.70 7.03
C VAL A 27 10.39 22.03 7.96
N ARG A 28 9.17 22.10 7.40
CA ARG A 28 7.97 22.25 8.24
C ARG A 28 8.14 21.20 9.32
N PRO A 29 8.15 21.59 10.60
CA PRO A 29 8.37 20.63 11.67
C PRO A 29 7.42 19.49 11.38
N LEU A 30 7.94 18.27 11.30
CA LEU A 30 7.11 17.05 11.26
C LEU A 30 6.11 17.27 12.40
N ARG A 31 4.88 17.61 12.05
CA ARG A 31 3.80 17.82 13.01
C ARG A 31 3.93 16.65 13.94
N ASP A 32 3.99 16.87 15.27
CA ASP A 32 4.33 15.92 16.34
C ASP A 32 3.72 14.52 16.18
N VAL A 33 4.13 13.81 15.15
CA VAL A 33 3.78 12.41 14.93
C VAL A 33 4.71 11.64 15.85
N SER A 34 4.17 11.16 16.96
CA SER A 34 4.93 10.29 17.84
C SER A 34 5.51 9.14 17.05
N LEU A 35 6.78 8.81 17.26
CA LEU A 35 7.49 7.72 16.58
C LEU A 35 6.66 6.42 16.48
N PRO A 36 5.94 5.98 17.55
CA PRO A 36 5.05 4.83 17.48
C PRO A 36 3.93 4.96 16.44
N ARG A 37 3.32 6.14 16.29
CA ARG A 37 2.26 6.37 15.29
C ARG A 37 2.78 6.30 13.86
N TYR A 38 3.99 6.84 13.63
CA TYR A 38 4.65 6.72 12.35
C TYR A 38 4.83 5.26 11.95
N TYR A 39 5.43 4.45 12.84
CA TYR A 39 5.68 3.04 12.55
C TYR A 39 4.42 2.20 12.51
N ALA A 40 3.38 2.57 13.26
CA ALA A 40 2.06 1.93 13.14
C ALA A 40 1.46 2.12 11.73
N ALA A 41 1.45 3.36 11.23
CA ALA A 41 0.99 3.64 9.87
C ALA A 41 1.87 2.94 8.81
N ALA A 42 3.19 2.92 9.02
CA ALA A 42 4.14 2.24 8.14
C ALA A 42 3.90 0.72 8.09
N LEU A 43 3.71 0.10 9.24
CA LEU A 43 3.41 -1.33 9.35
C LEU A 43 2.09 -1.69 8.68
N LEU A 44 1.04 -0.89 8.91
CA LEU A 44 -0.24 -1.06 8.23
C LEU A 44 -0.08 -0.98 6.71
N CYS A 45 0.58 0.05 6.22
CA CYS A 45 0.80 0.24 4.79
C CYS A 45 1.60 -0.92 4.19
N PHE A 46 2.69 -1.32 4.84
CA PHE A 46 3.50 -2.47 4.42
C PHE A 46 2.68 -3.76 4.35
N LEU A 47 1.92 -4.07 5.39
CA LEU A 47 1.10 -5.28 5.43
C LEU A 47 0.00 -5.27 4.37
N PHE A 48 -0.62 -4.12 4.11
CA PHE A 48 -1.64 -4.01 3.08
C PHE A 48 -1.09 -4.28 1.67
N PHE A 49 0.14 -3.85 1.39
CA PHE A 49 0.75 -4.08 0.08
C PHE A 49 1.48 -5.42 -0.06
N SER A 50 1.93 -6.04 1.04
CA SER A 50 2.73 -7.27 1.03
C SER A 50 2.01 -8.53 1.51
N SER A 51 0.75 -8.44 1.96
CA SER A 51 0.03 -9.60 2.45
C SER A 51 -0.21 -10.65 1.35
N GLY A 52 0.26 -11.87 1.58
CA GLY A 52 0.06 -12.99 0.65
C GLY A 52 -1.33 -13.64 0.70
N VAL A 53 -2.26 -13.10 1.50
CA VAL A 53 -3.61 -13.66 1.69
C VAL A 53 -4.42 -13.66 0.39
N SER A 54 -4.16 -12.71 -0.49
CA SER A 54 -4.76 -12.59 -1.81
C SER A 54 -4.46 -13.78 -2.74
N ALA A 55 -3.45 -14.60 -2.46
CA ALA A 55 -3.11 -15.77 -3.26
C ALA A 55 -4.21 -16.85 -3.27
N LEU A 56 -4.94 -17.01 -2.16
CA LEU A 56 -5.96 -18.05 -2.01
C LEU A 56 -7.14 -17.93 -2.98
N PRO A 57 -7.83 -16.78 -3.09
CA PRO A 57 -8.91 -16.62 -4.06
C PRO A 57 -8.43 -16.75 -5.50
N PHE A 58 -7.21 -16.29 -5.77
CA PHE A 58 -6.61 -16.41 -7.10
C PHE A 58 -6.41 -17.87 -7.50
N ALA A 59 -5.92 -18.71 -6.59
CA ALA A 59 -5.80 -20.15 -6.81
C ALA A 59 -7.16 -20.80 -7.05
N ALA A 60 -8.17 -20.42 -6.28
CA ALA A 60 -9.54 -20.92 -6.42
C ALA A 60 -10.19 -20.47 -7.74
N GLY A 61 -10.09 -19.18 -8.09
CA GLY A 61 -10.69 -18.62 -9.29
C GLY A 61 -10.09 -19.14 -10.60
N ARG A 62 -8.85 -19.65 -10.58
CA ARG A 62 -8.19 -20.30 -11.72
C ARG A 62 -8.35 -21.82 -11.74
N SER A 63 -9.05 -22.43 -10.78
CA SER A 63 -9.35 -23.85 -10.88
C SER A 63 -10.22 -24.11 -12.11
N ARG A 64 -9.83 -25.10 -12.93
CA ARG A 64 -10.59 -25.47 -14.16
C ARG A 64 -12.04 -25.82 -13.84
N VAL A 65 -12.27 -26.41 -12.68
CA VAL A 65 -13.60 -26.84 -12.23
C VAL A 65 -14.50 -25.63 -11.95
N LEU A 66 -14.00 -24.65 -11.18
CA LEU A 66 -14.77 -23.45 -10.86
C LEU A 66 -15.01 -22.58 -12.10
N GLY A 67 -14.00 -22.47 -12.98
CA GLY A 67 -14.12 -21.76 -14.24
C GLY A 67 -15.16 -22.37 -15.18
N ALA A 68 -15.25 -23.70 -15.24
CA ALA A 68 -16.25 -24.42 -16.03
C ALA A 68 -17.67 -24.24 -15.45
N LEU A 69 -17.82 -24.31 -14.12
CA LEU A 69 -19.10 -24.08 -13.46
C LEU A 69 -19.63 -22.66 -13.68
N LEU A 70 -18.77 -21.66 -13.50
CA LEU A 70 -19.13 -20.26 -13.72
C LEU A 70 -19.45 -19.95 -15.19
N ALA A 71 -18.77 -20.62 -16.12
CA ALA A 71 -19.09 -20.52 -17.56
C ALA A 71 -20.42 -21.17 -17.90
N ALA A 72 -20.77 -22.29 -17.25
CA ALA A 72 -22.05 -22.98 -17.44
C ALA A 72 -23.25 -22.17 -16.92
N GLU A 73 -23.05 -21.37 -15.87
CA GLU A 73 -24.08 -20.47 -15.32
C GLU A 73 -24.35 -19.21 -16.16
N GLY A 74 -23.64 -19.02 -17.27
CA GLY A 74 -23.83 -17.85 -18.15
C GLY A 74 -23.48 -16.50 -17.50
N GLY A 75 -22.67 -16.51 -16.43
CA GLY A 75 -22.27 -15.32 -15.71
C GLY A 75 -21.42 -14.37 -16.58
N SER A 76 -21.76 -13.07 -16.57
CA SER A 76 -20.94 -12.07 -17.26
C SER A 76 -19.53 -12.02 -16.67
N ARG A 77 -18.52 -11.87 -17.53
CA ARG A 77 -17.10 -11.78 -17.13
C ARG A 77 -16.83 -10.67 -16.12
N THR A 78 -17.54 -9.57 -16.27
CA THR A 78 -17.44 -8.42 -15.33
C THR A 78 -17.94 -8.79 -13.94
N ARG A 79 -19.04 -9.56 -13.86
CA ARG A 79 -19.58 -10.05 -12.58
C ARG A 79 -18.58 -10.98 -11.89
N GLN A 80 -17.93 -11.88 -12.63
CA GLN A 80 -16.91 -12.77 -12.09
C GLN A 80 -15.71 -11.99 -11.56
N LEU A 81 -15.18 -11.02 -12.33
CA LEU A 81 -14.06 -10.17 -11.91
C LEU A 81 -14.39 -9.41 -10.62
N PHE A 82 -15.60 -8.84 -10.56
CA PHE A 82 -16.05 -8.12 -9.38
C PHE A 82 -16.19 -9.04 -8.16
N ALA A 83 -16.77 -10.23 -8.34
CA ALA A 83 -16.89 -11.21 -7.25
C ALA A 83 -15.53 -11.66 -6.71
N GLU A 84 -14.56 -11.92 -7.60
CA GLU A 84 -13.19 -12.23 -7.22
C GLU A 84 -12.56 -11.06 -6.44
N TYR A 85 -12.68 -9.84 -6.93
CA TYR A 85 -12.16 -8.67 -6.23
C TYR A 85 -12.78 -8.50 -4.83
N VAL A 86 -14.09 -8.66 -4.71
CA VAL A 86 -14.77 -8.59 -3.40
C VAL A 86 -14.25 -9.69 -2.47
N ALA A 87 -14.06 -10.91 -2.96
CA ALA A 87 -13.50 -12.00 -2.16
C ALA A 87 -12.07 -11.66 -1.67
N TYR A 88 -11.23 -11.12 -2.54
CA TYR A 88 -9.89 -10.62 -2.18
C TYR A 88 -9.95 -9.55 -1.09
N PHE A 89 -10.83 -8.58 -1.30
CA PHE A 89 -11.02 -7.48 -0.37
C PHE A 89 -11.45 -7.97 1.02
N LEU A 90 -12.44 -8.87 1.09
CA LEU A 90 -12.91 -9.44 2.35
C LEU A 90 -11.82 -10.22 3.09
N LEU A 91 -11.02 -11.00 2.37
CA LEU A 91 -9.88 -11.72 2.96
C LEU A 91 -8.80 -10.76 3.46
N GLN A 92 -8.52 -9.70 2.72
CA GLN A 92 -7.58 -8.66 3.14
C GLN A 92 -8.06 -7.96 4.42
N VAL A 93 -9.35 -7.61 4.49
CA VAL A 93 -9.97 -7.04 5.70
C VAL A 93 -9.81 -8.01 6.87
N LEU A 94 -10.15 -9.28 6.67
CA LEU A 94 -10.06 -10.31 7.72
C LEU A 94 -8.62 -10.49 8.23
N ALA A 95 -7.64 -10.51 7.32
CA ALA A 95 -6.23 -10.64 7.66
C ALA A 95 -5.69 -9.43 8.44
N CYS A 96 -6.16 -8.23 8.12
CA CYS A 96 -5.72 -6.98 8.77
C CYS A 96 -6.52 -6.62 10.02
N LEU A 97 -7.66 -7.27 10.24
CA LEU A 97 -8.57 -6.95 11.35
C LEU A 97 -7.89 -6.98 12.73
N PRO A 98 -7.07 -7.99 13.09
CA PRO A 98 -6.37 -8.00 14.38
C PRO A 98 -5.49 -6.78 14.58
N LEU A 99 -4.79 -6.35 13.54
CA LEU A 99 -3.90 -5.19 13.60
C LEU A 99 -4.67 -3.88 13.72
N ILE A 100 -5.79 -3.74 13.01
CA ILE A 100 -6.68 -2.58 13.08
C ILE A 100 -7.23 -2.44 14.51
N VAL A 101 -7.64 -3.56 15.13
CA VAL A 101 -8.15 -3.58 16.50
C VAL A 101 -7.05 -3.22 17.50
N ILE A 102 -5.85 -3.76 17.35
CA ILE A 102 -4.70 -3.47 18.23
C ILE A 102 -4.33 -1.98 18.16
N LEU A 103 -4.30 -1.41 16.98
CA LEU A 103 -3.97 -0.01 16.75
C LEU A 103 -5.12 0.95 17.09
N ARG A 104 -6.30 0.42 17.40
CA ARG A 104 -7.53 1.21 17.71
C ARG A 104 -7.91 2.22 16.62
N GLU A 105 -7.53 1.94 15.39
CA GLU A 105 -7.84 2.82 14.26
C GLU A 105 -9.29 2.67 13.82
N LYS A 106 -9.86 3.77 13.31
CA LYS A 106 -11.25 3.77 12.83
C LYS A 106 -11.33 3.04 11.49
N PHE A 107 -11.93 1.86 11.47
CA PHE A 107 -12.07 1.02 10.28
C PHE A 107 -12.56 1.78 9.03
N PRO A 108 -13.60 2.65 9.07
CA PRO A 108 -14.03 3.37 7.88
C PRO A 108 -12.95 4.26 7.27
N GLY A 109 -12.05 4.81 8.09
CA GLY A 109 -10.95 5.63 7.63
C GLY A 109 -9.87 4.84 6.87
N ILE A 110 -9.73 3.54 7.12
CA ILE A 110 -8.72 2.69 6.48
C ILE A 110 -9.21 2.12 5.13
N LEU A 111 -10.51 2.14 4.89
CA LEU A 111 -11.15 1.57 3.70
C LEU A 111 -10.52 2.01 2.37
N PRO A 112 -10.25 3.30 2.09
CA PRO A 112 -9.66 3.73 0.83
C PRO A 112 -8.29 3.09 0.57
N VAL A 113 -7.48 2.95 1.63
CA VAL A 113 -6.15 2.33 1.53
C VAL A 113 -6.27 0.83 1.25
N LEU A 114 -7.18 0.13 1.95
CA LEU A 114 -7.46 -1.28 1.71
C LEU A 114 -7.94 -1.53 0.28
N CYS A 115 -8.88 -0.73 -0.22
CA CYS A 115 -9.37 -0.83 -1.60
C CYS A 115 -8.23 -0.68 -2.61
N THR A 116 -7.35 0.33 -2.42
CA THR A 116 -6.24 0.60 -3.34
C THR A 116 -5.19 -0.51 -3.29
N ALA A 117 -4.79 -0.94 -2.10
CA ALA A 117 -3.82 -2.01 -1.94
C ALA A 117 -4.33 -3.34 -2.51
N THR A 118 -5.60 -3.69 -2.24
CA THR A 118 -6.22 -4.91 -2.78
C THR A 118 -6.33 -4.87 -4.30
N ALA A 119 -6.71 -3.72 -4.87
CA ALA A 119 -6.78 -3.56 -6.32
C ALA A 119 -5.41 -3.66 -6.99
N PHE A 120 -4.37 -3.10 -6.35
CA PHE A 120 -2.99 -3.23 -6.80
C PHE A 120 -2.53 -4.70 -6.80
N GLN A 121 -2.76 -5.42 -5.70
CA GLN A 121 -2.44 -6.84 -5.59
C GLN A 121 -3.19 -7.67 -6.64
N PHE A 122 -4.47 -7.38 -6.83
CA PHE A 122 -5.30 -8.04 -7.84
C PHE A 122 -4.72 -7.86 -9.25
N LEU A 123 -4.27 -6.64 -9.59
CA LEU A 123 -3.58 -6.36 -10.85
C LEU A 123 -2.30 -7.19 -11.00
N LEU A 124 -1.46 -7.29 -9.95
CA LEU A 124 -0.23 -8.07 -9.99
C LEU A 124 -0.49 -9.55 -10.28
N TYR A 125 -1.53 -10.13 -9.68
CA TYR A 125 -1.94 -11.51 -9.96
C TYR A 125 -2.48 -11.69 -11.38
N GLU A 126 -3.19 -10.68 -11.90
CA GLU A 126 -3.61 -10.71 -13.30
C GLU A 126 -2.43 -10.58 -14.28
N LEU A 127 -1.38 -9.89 -13.92
CA LEU A 127 -0.15 -9.81 -14.73
C LEU A 127 0.66 -11.10 -14.70
N ALA A 128 0.60 -11.86 -13.62
CA ALA A 128 1.36 -13.10 -13.45
C ALA A 128 0.80 -14.25 -14.30
N THR A 129 1.68 -15.12 -14.76
CA THR A 129 1.31 -16.29 -15.58
C THR A 129 0.88 -17.49 -14.73
N GLY A 130 1.17 -17.49 -13.42
CA GLY A 130 0.86 -18.58 -12.51
C GLY A 130 0.81 -18.11 -11.06
N LEU A 131 0.30 -18.97 -10.18
CA LEU A 131 0.14 -18.67 -8.76
C LEU A 131 1.48 -18.32 -8.09
N LEU A 132 2.50 -19.14 -8.32
CA LEU A 132 3.83 -18.94 -7.70
C LEU A 132 4.47 -17.65 -8.21
N ALA A 133 4.42 -17.40 -9.53
CA ALA A 133 4.92 -16.16 -10.12
C ALA A 133 4.17 -14.94 -9.59
N GLY A 134 2.85 -15.04 -9.40
CA GLY A 134 2.02 -13.99 -8.81
C GLY A 134 2.40 -13.68 -7.36
N ALA A 135 2.59 -14.72 -6.55
CA ALA A 135 3.00 -14.55 -5.15
C ALA A 135 4.39 -13.91 -5.04
N PHE A 136 5.33 -14.33 -5.90
CA PHE A 136 6.67 -13.75 -5.93
C PHE A 136 6.67 -12.30 -6.41
N LEU A 137 5.93 -12.01 -7.47
CA LEU A 137 5.76 -10.65 -7.99
C LEU A 137 5.13 -9.73 -6.95
N GLN A 138 4.11 -10.21 -6.23
CA GLN A 138 3.46 -9.46 -5.16
C GLN A 138 4.43 -9.16 -4.00
N LEU A 139 5.20 -10.15 -3.56
CA LEU A 139 6.17 -9.97 -2.49
C LEU A 139 7.22 -8.91 -2.87
N LEU A 140 7.82 -9.06 -4.05
CA LEU A 140 8.81 -8.10 -4.55
C LEU A 140 8.21 -6.70 -4.73
N ALA A 141 7.06 -6.60 -5.39
CA ALA A 141 6.37 -5.33 -5.59
C ALA A 141 5.97 -4.70 -4.26
N GLY A 142 5.43 -5.48 -3.32
CA GLY A 142 5.02 -5.02 -1.98
C GLY A 142 6.20 -4.43 -1.20
N ILE A 143 7.34 -5.12 -1.17
CA ILE A 143 8.55 -4.63 -0.51
C ILE A 143 9.07 -3.34 -1.19
N THR A 144 9.20 -3.37 -2.52
CA THR A 144 9.73 -2.23 -3.30
C THR A 144 8.85 -1.00 -3.13
N VAL A 145 7.54 -1.17 -3.28
CA VAL A 145 6.55 -0.10 -3.17
C VAL A 145 6.54 0.47 -1.76
N SER A 146 6.62 -0.36 -0.73
CA SER A 146 6.68 0.08 0.67
C SER A 146 8.00 0.81 0.99
N PHE A 147 9.11 0.36 0.42
CA PHE A 147 10.40 1.06 0.57
C PHE A 147 10.35 2.46 -0.04
N VAL A 148 9.91 2.57 -1.30
CA VAL A 148 9.81 3.86 -2.00
C VAL A 148 8.80 4.80 -1.33
N SER A 149 7.77 4.26 -0.70
CA SER A 149 6.76 5.05 0.04
C SER A 149 7.25 5.61 1.37
N GLY A 150 8.43 5.20 1.84
CA GLY A 150 8.97 5.67 3.11
C GLY A 150 8.50 4.86 4.32
N CYS A 151 7.90 3.66 4.13
CA CYS A 151 7.46 2.84 5.25
C CYS A 151 8.62 2.34 6.11
N PHE A 152 9.74 1.97 5.50
CA PHE A 152 10.91 1.48 6.22
C PHE A 152 11.82 2.60 6.72
N TYR A 153 11.89 3.69 5.97
CA TYR A 153 12.75 4.81 6.26
C TYR A 153 12.08 6.13 5.92
N PRO A 154 12.06 7.13 6.82
CA PRO A 154 11.37 8.38 6.59
C PRO A 154 11.80 9.08 5.30
N LEU A 155 10.83 9.51 4.50
CA LEU A 155 11.06 10.16 3.19
C LEU A 155 11.93 11.42 3.29
N ALA A 156 11.96 12.08 4.44
CA ALA A 156 12.79 13.26 4.69
C ALA A 156 14.30 13.00 4.47
N PHE A 157 14.74 11.75 4.57
CA PHE A 157 16.14 11.36 4.37
C PHE A 157 16.48 10.99 2.92
N PHE A 158 15.46 10.91 2.04
CA PHE A 158 15.68 10.63 0.64
C PHE A 158 15.92 11.92 -0.16
N PRO A 159 16.64 11.85 -1.29
CA PRO A 159 16.78 12.96 -2.22
C PRO A 159 15.42 13.47 -2.72
N ASP A 160 15.31 14.74 -3.09
CA ASP A 160 14.06 15.38 -3.54
C ASP A 160 13.39 14.67 -4.73
N SER A 161 14.20 14.08 -5.61
CA SER A 161 13.72 13.27 -6.74
C SER A 161 12.91 12.07 -6.27
N TRP A 162 13.41 11.35 -5.25
CA TRP A 162 12.73 10.20 -4.67
C TRP A 162 11.47 10.60 -3.91
N GLN A 163 11.52 11.72 -3.18
CA GLN A 163 10.34 12.25 -2.49
C GLN A 163 9.22 12.59 -3.48
N ARG A 164 9.56 13.16 -4.66
CA ARG A 164 8.58 13.43 -5.72
C ARG A 164 7.98 12.15 -6.28
N VAL A 165 8.80 11.14 -6.55
CA VAL A 165 8.34 9.82 -7.02
C VAL A 165 7.41 9.18 -5.99
N SER A 166 7.80 9.16 -4.72
CA SER A 166 6.97 8.61 -3.65
C SER A 166 5.60 9.29 -3.56
N ARG A 167 5.55 10.63 -3.65
CA ARG A 167 4.28 11.39 -3.61
C ARG A 167 3.38 11.12 -4.82
N ALA A 168 3.95 10.76 -5.95
CA ALA A 168 3.20 10.42 -7.16
C ALA A 168 2.68 8.98 -7.13
N LEU A 169 3.34 8.08 -6.39
CA LEU A 169 2.94 6.68 -6.28
C LEU A 169 1.70 6.50 -5.39
N PRO A 170 0.76 5.63 -5.79
CA PRO A 170 -0.41 5.30 -4.97
C PRO A 170 -0.06 4.84 -3.57
N SER A 171 1.02 4.09 -3.40
CA SER A 171 1.50 3.61 -2.10
C SER A 171 2.00 4.74 -1.20
N GLY A 172 2.73 5.72 -1.75
CA GLY A 172 3.15 6.91 -1.02
C GLY A 172 1.96 7.76 -0.57
N GLN A 173 0.93 7.83 -1.42
CA GLN A 173 -0.33 8.49 -1.06
C GLN A 173 -1.10 7.70 0.01
N CYS A 174 -1.14 6.37 -0.06
CA CYS A 174 -1.70 5.52 0.98
C CYS A 174 -1.00 5.73 2.32
N PHE A 175 0.33 5.77 2.32
CA PHE A 175 1.11 6.00 3.53
C PHE A 175 0.87 7.40 4.11
N SER A 176 0.90 8.44 3.27
CA SER A 176 0.59 9.81 3.68
C SER A 176 -0.84 9.95 4.24
N TYR A 177 -1.80 9.26 3.62
CA TYR A 177 -3.18 9.22 4.09
C TYR A 177 -3.29 8.58 5.49
N LEU A 178 -2.62 7.42 5.70
CA LEU A 178 -2.59 6.77 7.02
C LEU A 178 -1.93 7.65 8.09
N GLN A 179 -0.86 8.36 7.75
CA GLN A 179 -0.23 9.32 8.65
C GLN A 179 -1.19 10.46 9.02
N ASN A 180 -1.91 11.02 8.05
CA ASN A 180 -2.90 12.07 8.26
C ASN A 180 -4.08 11.58 9.09
N LEU A 181 -4.54 10.34 8.85
CA LEU A 181 -5.59 9.69 9.64
C LEU A 181 -5.19 9.55 11.10
N THR A 182 -3.98 9.03 11.37
CA THR A 182 -3.46 8.83 12.74
C THR A 182 -3.12 10.15 13.43
N ALA A 183 -2.77 11.19 12.68
CA ALA A 183 -2.52 12.54 13.19
C ALA A 183 -3.81 13.33 13.51
N GLY A 184 -4.98 12.81 13.16
CA GLY A 184 -6.25 13.49 13.38
C GLY A 184 -6.46 14.70 12.46
N SER A 185 -6.03 14.62 11.22
CA SER A 185 -6.23 15.67 10.21
C SER A 185 -7.73 15.94 9.96
N SER A 186 -8.04 17.09 9.35
CA SER A 186 -9.41 17.48 9.07
C SER A 186 -10.11 16.43 8.16
N VAL A 187 -11.39 16.20 8.43
CA VAL A 187 -12.20 15.23 7.68
C VAL A 187 -12.23 15.57 6.18
N GLU A 188 -12.29 16.85 5.85
CA GLU A 188 -12.29 17.32 4.46
C GLU A 188 -11.01 16.92 3.72
N ALA A 189 -9.84 17.13 4.32
CA ALA A 189 -8.56 16.73 3.73
C ALA A 189 -8.47 15.20 3.53
N LEU A 190 -8.99 14.43 4.49
CA LEU A 190 -9.05 12.97 4.40
C LEU A 190 -10.01 12.50 3.31
N LEU A 191 -11.15 13.16 3.12
CA LEU A 191 -12.10 12.82 2.05
C LEU A 191 -11.48 13.02 0.67
N TRP A 192 -10.80 14.15 0.42
CA TRP A 192 -10.13 14.42 -0.84
C TRP A 192 -9.01 13.42 -1.14
N GLN A 193 -8.18 13.12 -0.15
CA GLN A 193 -7.12 12.12 -0.30
C GLN A 193 -7.70 10.72 -0.51
N GLY A 194 -8.75 10.36 0.25
CA GLY A 194 -9.46 9.09 0.12
C GLY A 194 -10.10 8.92 -1.26
N ALA A 195 -10.71 9.97 -1.81
CA ALA A 195 -11.25 9.97 -3.18
C ALA A 195 -10.16 9.72 -4.21
N GLY A 196 -8.99 10.36 -4.07
CA GLY A 196 -7.83 10.10 -4.91
C GLY A 196 -7.36 8.63 -4.86
N LEU A 197 -7.33 8.04 -3.67
CA LEU A 197 -6.98 6.62 -3.50
C LEU A 197 -8.01 5.68 -4.16
N LEU A 198 -9.30 5.96 -4.02
CA LEU A 198 -10.34 5.19 -4.69
C LEU A 198 -10.27 5.30 -6.22
N PHE A 199 -9.86 6.46 -6.74
CA PHE A 199 -9.57 6.61 -8.17
C PHE A 199 -8.44 5.67 -8.61
N PHE A 200 -7.34 5.56 -7.86
CA PHE A 200 -6.28 4.59 -8.16
C PHE A 200 -6.78 3.14 -8.07
N ALA A 201 -7.63 2.82 -7.09
CA ALA A 201 -8.23 1.48 -7.00
C ALA A 201 -9.03 1.14 -8.26
N LEU A 202 -9.86 2.06 -8.74
CA LEU A 202 -10.61 1.89 -9.99
C LEU A 202 -9.69 1.74 -11.20
N LEU A 203 -8.62 2.52 -11.29
CA LEU A 203 -7.63 2.43 -12.35
C LEU A 203 -6.95 1.05 -12.37
N PHE A 204 -6.53 0.53 -11.21
CA PHE A 204 -5.94 -0.79 -11.11
C PHE A 204 -6.91 -1.90 -11.50
N LEU A 205 -8.18 -1.80 -11.11
CA LEU A 205 -9.21 -2.75 -11.50
C LEU A 205 -9.49 -2.71 -13.01
N LEU A 206 -9.50 -1.52 -13.60
CA LEU A 206 -9.64 -1.36 -15.04
C LEU A 206 -8.46 -2.02 -15.79
N LEU A 207 -7.23 -1.76 -15.35
CA LEU A 207 -6.04 -2.39 -15.92
C LEU A 207 -6.08 -3.91 -15.77
N ALA A 208 -6.50 -4.42 -14.61
CA ALA A 208 -6.67 -5.86 -14.39
C ALA A 208 -7.71 -6.47 -15.35
N ALA A 209 -8.82 -5.77 -15.57
CA ALA A 209 -9.85 -6.19 -16.52
C ALA A 209 -9.32 -6.24 -17.98
N LEU A 210 -8.53 -5.23 -18.37
CA LEU A 210 -7.89 -5.17 -19.69
C LEU A 210 -6.86 -6.31 -19.87
N CYS A 211 -6.02 -6.55 -18.86
CA CYS A 211 -5.07 -7.66 -18.87
C CYS A 211 -5.78 -9.02 -19.04
N ARG A 212 -6.89 -9.23 -18.32
CA ARG A 212 -7.71 -10.43 -18.42
C ARG A 212 -8.36 -10.58 -19.80
N ALA A 213 -8.81 -9.48 -20.40
CA ALA A 213 -9.39 -9.49 -21.74
C ALA A 213 -8.35 -9.86 -22.81
N GLY A 214 -7.14 -9.29 -22.74
CA GLY A 214 -6.07 -9.52 -23.69
C GLY A 214 -5.53 -10.96 -23.71
N ARG A 215 -5.48 -11.63 -22.55
CA ARG A 215 -4.96 -13.02 -22.47
C ARG A 215 -5.81 -14.07 -23.16
N ARG A 216 -7.04 -13.78 -23.52
CA ARG A 216 -7.95 -14.74 -24.15
C ARG A 216 -7.97 -14.66 -25.66
N GLN A 217 -7.17 -13.77 -26.25
CA GLN A 217 -7.00 -13.66 -27.70
C GLN A 217 -5.79 -14.45 -28.22
N VAL A 218 -4.99 -15.00 -27.31
CA VAL A 218 -3.87 -15.90 -27.57
C VAL A 218 -4.22 -17.31 -27.07
#